data_fe4483bd9123ebabfbf0a85118be47e6
#
_entry.id   fe4483bd9123ebabfbf0a85118be47e6
#
_cell.length_a   1.000
_cell.length_b   1.000
_cell.length_c   1.000
_cell.angle_alpha   90.00
_cell.angle_beta   90.00
_cell.angle_gamma   90.00
#
_symmetry.space_group_name_H-M   'P 1'
#
loop_
_entity.id
_entity.type
_entity.pdbx_description
1 polymer ?
#
loop_
_entity_poly.entity_id
_entity_poly.type
_entity_poly.pdbx_seq_one_letter_code
_entity_poly.pdbx_strand_id
1 'polypeptide(L)'
;MPTKTAEATERLVRRRASGAEPGAPPEDIAAVVEAAKRYFAGEETDFSQVQLDLAGEDAFFAQVYDILRRVGWGRTTTYGALAKEVGAGREAARYIGEAMAKNPTPLIIPCHRVLAAGGKIGGFSAPGGSRTKTRMLELEGVRLQPPEAAQQSFSF
;
A
#
# COMPACT_ATOMS: atom_id res chain seq x y z
N MET A 1 -9.44 0.28 -1.11
CA MET A 1 -9.28 0.85 -2.46
C MET A 1 -10.57 0.65 -3.23
N PRO A 2 -11.13 1.70 -3.83
CA PRO A 2 -12.35 1.57 -4.61
C PRO A 2 -12.12 0.72 -5.86
N THR A 3 -13.16 0.04 -6.31
CA THR A 3 -13.19 -0.67 -7.58
C THR A 3 -13.73 0.23 -8.69
N LYS A 4 -14.10 -0.34 -9.85
CA LYS A 4 -14.62 0.45 -10.98
C LYS A 4 -16.00 1.05 -10.72
N THR A 5 -16.80 0.44 -9.83
CA THR A 5 -18.15 0.91 -9.50
C THR A 5 -18.41 0.86 -8.00
N ALA A 6 -19.38 1.65 -7.51
CA ALA A 6 -19.77 1.66 -6.11
C ALA A 6 -20.26 0.28 -5.66
N GLU A 7 -21.09 -0.39 -6.48
CA GLU A 7 -21.66 -1.70 -6.16
C GLU A 7 -20.57 -2.79 -6.07
N ALA A 8 -19.55 -2.72 -6.94
CA ALA A 8 -18.43 -3.65 -6.88
C ALA A 8 -17.57 -3.42 -5.64
N THR A 9 -17.42 -2.16 -5.22
CA THR A 9 -16.72 -1.78 -3.99
C THR A 9 -17.49 -2.28 -2.77
N GLU A 10 -18.80 -2.06 -2.72
CA GLU A 10 -19.67 -2.53 -1.65
C GLU A 10 -19.63 -4.06 -1.50
N ARG A 11 -19.74 -4.79 -2.62
CA ARG A 11 -19.60 -6.26 -2.60
C ARG A 11 -18.26 -6.72 -2.04
N LEU A 12 -17.18 -6.00 -2.33
CA LEU A 12 -15.86 -6.32 -1.80
C LEU A 12 -15.79 -6.09 -0.29
N VAL A 13 -16.36 -4.98 0.19
CA VAL A 13 -16.41 -4.66 1.63
C VAL A 13 -17.27 -5.68 2.37
N ARG A 14 -18.48 -5.98 1.90
CA ARG A 14 -19.39 -6.95 2.53
C ARG A 14 -18.79 -8.36 2.63
N ARG A 15 -17.92 -8.76 1.71
CA ARG A 15 -17.20 -10.05 1.81
C ARG A 15 -16.18 -10.07 2.94
N ARG A 16 -15.59 -8.91 3.28
CA ARG A 16 -14.60 -8.79 4.38
C ARG A 16 -15.25 -8.54 5.74
N ALA A 17 -16.41 -7.91 5.74
CA ALA A 17 -17.18 -7.53 6.92
C ALA A 17 -18.57 -8.17 6.85
N SER A 18 -18.63 -9.50 6.82
CA SER A 18 -19.89 -10.25 6.79
C SER A 18 -20.70 -9.96 8.05
N GLY A 19 -21.98 -9.61 7.88
CA GLY A 19 -22.88 -9.25 8.99
C GLY A 19 -22.78 -7.79 9.45
N ALA A 20 -21.89 -6.97 8.87
CA ALA A 20 -21.87 -5.55 9.18
C ALA A 20 -23.05 -4.83 8.54
N GLU A 21 -23.74 -4.00 9.33
CA GLU A 21 -24.82 -3.14 8.87
C GLU A 21 -24.28 -1.76 8.53
N PRO A 22 -24.83 -1.10 7.49
CA PRO A 22 -24.52 0.29 7.20
C PRO A 22 -24.90 1.20 8.37
N GLY A 23 -23.99 2.08 8.75
CA GLY A 23 -24.21 3.03 9.84
C GLY A 23 -23.34 4.27 9.69
N ALA A 24 -23.63 5.31 10.46
CA ALA A 24 -22.75 6.46 10.54
C ALA A 24 -21.45 6.03 11.22
N PRO A 25 -20.27 6.40 10.67
CA PRO A 25 -19.01 6.06 11.30
C PRO A 25 -18.83 6.87 12.61
N PRO A 26 -18.16 6.30 13.61
CA PRO A 26 -17.64 7.07 14.72
C PRO A 26 -16.78 8.24 14.26
N GLU A 27 -16.59 9.27 15.11
CA GLU A 27 -15.92 10.52 14.74
C GLU A 27 -14.48 10.29 14.26
N ASP A 28 -13.72 9.42 14.91
CA ASP A 28 -12.36 9.03 14.55
C ASP A 28 -12.31 8.38 13.17
N ILE A 29 -13.24 7.49 12.85
CA ILE A 29 -13.35 6.85 11.53
C ILE A 29 -13.80 7.86 10.47
N ALA A 30 -14.73 8.76 10.80
CA ALA A 30 -15.14 9.85 9.90
C ALA A 30 -13.94 10.73 9.51
N ALA A 31 -13.09 11.06 10.48
CA ALA A 31 -11.86 11.83 10.23
C ALA A 31 -10.89 11.09 9.28
N VAL A 32 -10.74 9.78 9.42
CA VAL A 32 -9.93 8.96 8.50
C VAL A 32 -10.52 8.94 7.10
N VAL A 33 -11.85 8.85 6.96
CA VAL A 33 -12.52 8.91 5.65
C VAL A 33 -12.28 10.25 4.97
N GLU A 34 -12.40 11.37 5.68
CA GLU A 34 -12.10 12.70 5.14
C GLU A 34 -10.61 12.85 4.77
N ALA A 35 -9.70 12.33 5.58
CA ALA A 35 -8.28 12.28 5.24
C ALA A 35 -8.03 11.47 3.96
N ALA A 36 -8.69 10.33 3.77
CA ALA A 36 -8.59 9.54 2.54
C ALA A 36 -9.12 10.30 1.33
N LYS A 37 -10.20 11.08 1.46
CA LYS A 37 -10.71 11.93 0.37
C LYS A 37 -9.70 13.01 -0.03
N ARG A 38 -9.09 13.70 0.95
CA ARG A 38 -8.02 14.67 0.70
C ARG A 38 -6.81 14.03 0.01
N TYR A 39 -6.40 12.83 0.47
CA TYR A 39 -5.34 12.08 -0.18
C TYR A 39 -5.60 11.89 -1.68
N PHE A 40 -6.79 11.42 -2.05
CA PHE A 40 -7.14 11.20 -3.46
C PHE A 40 -7.40 12.50 -4.24
N ALA A 41 -7.57 13.63 -3.55
CA ALA A 41 -7.55 14.96 -4.15
C ALA A 41 -6.11 15.49 -4.41
N GLY A 42 -5.08 14.76 -3.97
CA GLY A 42 -3.68 15.13 -4.15
C GLY A 42 -3.10 15.97 -3.02
N GLU A 43 -3.78 16.03 -1.90
CA GLU A 43 -3.29 16.73 -0.71
C GLU A 43 -2.39 15.81 0.11
N GLU A 44 -1.24 16.32 0.54
CA GLU A 44 -0.35 15.61 1.45
C GLU A 44 -1.11 15.21 2.71
N THR A 45 -1.12 13.93 3.01
CA THR A 45 -1.90 13.36 4.11
C THR A 45 -1.06 12.35 4.87
N ASP A 46 -1.05 12.49 6.21
CA ASP A 46 -0.39 11.55 7.11
C ASP A 46 -1.43 10.65 7.80
N PHE A 47 -1.23 9.34 7.68
CA PHE A 47 -2.04 8.31 8.34
C PHE A 47 -1.29 7.59 9.47
N SER A 48 -0.10 8.06 9.86
CA SER A 48 0.75 7.39 10.85
C SER A 48 0.08 7.26 12.22
N GLN A 49 -0.78 8.21 12.58
CA GLN A 49 -1.47 8.26 13.87
C GLN A 49 -2.81 7.48 13.88
N VAL A 50 -3.25 6.96 12.75
CA VAL A 50 -4.50 6.17 12.70
C VAL A 50 -4.31 4.89 13.51
N GLN A 51 -5.18 4.65 14.47
CA GLN A 51 -5.17 3.41 15.23
C GLN A 51 -5.66 2.26 14.35
N LEU A 52 -4.90 1.18 14.31
CA LEU A 52 -5.25 -0.03 13.58
C LEU A 52 -5.41 -1.19 14.55
N ASP A 53 -6.49 -1.93 14.39
CA ASP A 53 -6.60 -3.25 15.00
C ASP A 53 -5.88 -4.27 14.14
N LEU A 54 -4.71 -4.69 14.58
CA LEU A 54 -3.91 -5.73 13.97
C LEU A 54 -3.93 -7.02 14.83
N ALA A 55 -4.87 -7.11 15.79
CA ALA A 55 -5.05 -8.32 16.58
C ALA A 55 -5.42 -9.49 15.65
N GLY A 56 -4.67 -10.57 15.76
CA GLY A 56 -4.84 -11.75 14.89
C GLY A 56 -4.00 -11.74 13.60
N GLU A 57 -3.31 -10.62 13.30
CA GLU A 57 -2.29 -10.64 12.24
C GLU A 57 -1.04 -11.42 12.69
N ASP A 58 -0.33 -11.97 11.75
CA ASP A 58 0.97 -12.57 11.99
C ASP A 58 1.93 -11.56 12.61
N ALA A 59 2.66 -11.93 13.66
CA ALA A 59 3.55 -11.02 14.39
C ALA A 59 4.63 -10.39 13.49
N PHE A 60 5.15 -11.13 12.52
CA PHE A 60 6.10 -10.61 11.55
C PHE A 60 5.43 -9.59 10.62
N PHE A 61 4.19 -9.87 10.17
CA PHE A 61 3.44 -8.92 9.33
C PHE A 61 3.13 -7.62 10.09
N ALA A 62 2.70 -7.73 11.35
CA ALA A 62 2.46 -6.56 12.19
C ALA A 62 3.72 -5.69 12.32
N GLN A 63 4.89 -6.30 12.56
CA GLN A 63 6.17 -5.58 12.59
C GLN A 63 6.50 -4.91 11.25
N VAL A 64 6.29 -5.59 10.13
CA VAL A 64 6.49 -5.03 8.79
C VAL A 64 5.56 -3.83 8.57
N TYR A 65 4.29 -3.92 8.98
CA TYR A 65 3.32 -2.84 8.84
C TYR A 65 3.68 -1.62 9.69
N ASP A 66 4.15 -1.80 10.91
CA ASP A 66 4.60 -0.71 11.78
C ASP A 66 5.79 0.05 11.19
N ILE A 67 6.75 -0.66 10.62
CA ILE A 67 7.89 -0.04 9.95
C ILE A 67 7.42 0.69 8.69
N LEU A 68 6.57 0.05 7.89
CA LEU A 68 6.10 0.60 6.63
C LEU A 68 5.29 1.89 6.83
N ARG A 69 4.51 1.99 7.90
CA ARG A 69 3.71 3.19 8.24
C ARG A 69 4.56 4.43 8.51
N ARG A 70 5.86 4.28 8.79
CA ARG A 70 6.81 5.39 8.94
C ARG A 70 7.31 5.95 7.61
N VAL A 71 7.06 5.25 6.51
CA VAL A 71 7.38 5.75 5.16
C VAL A 71 6.34 6.78 4.78
N GLY A 72 6.68 8.07 4.91
CA GLY A 72 5.76 9.20 4.69
C GLY A 72 5.42 9.47 3.24
N TRP A 73 4.62 10.51 3.01
CA TRP A 73 4.22 11.01 1.70
C TRP A 73 5.43 11.30 0.80
N GLY A 74 5.34 10.93 -0.47
CA GLY A 74 6.40 11.17 -1.45
C GLY A 74 7.68 10.35 -1.23
N ARG A 75 7.71 9.46 -0.22
CA ARG A 75 8.84 8.59 0.10
C ARG A 75 8.56 7.17 -0.33
N THR A 76 9.60 6.45 -0.68
CA THR A 76 9.51 5.04 -1.06
C THR A 76 10.55 4.22 -0.32
N THR A 77 10.28 2.94 -0.19
CA THR A 77 11.21 1.94 0.31
C THR A 77 11.26 0.74 -0.64
N THR A 78 12.08 -0.24 -0.34
CA THR A 78 12.16 -1.49 -1.13
C THR A 78 11.91 -2.70 -0.24
N TYR A 79 11.53 -3.82 -0.84
CA TYR A 79 11.41 -5.10 -0.11
C TYR A 79 12.71 -5.46 0.63
N GLY A 80 13.86 -5.20 0.02
CA GLY A 80 15.16 -5.47 0.65
C GLY A 80 15.47 -4.53 1.82
N ALA A 81 15.07 -3.24 1.73
CA ALA A 81 15.24 -2.29 2.82
C ALA A 81 14.34 -2.67 4.02
N LEU A 82 13.07 -3.02 3.76
CA LEU A 82 12.15 -3.51 4.79
C LEU A 82 12.68 -4.78 5.46
N ALA A 83 13.21 -5.74 4.67
CA ALA A 83 13.82 -6.97 5.22
C ALA A 83 14.96 -6.64 6.19
N LYS A 84 15.80 -5.69 5.84
CA LYS A 84 16.89 -5.23 6.71
C LYS A 84 16.37 -4.56 7.98
N GLU A 85 15.34 -3.73 7.87
CA GLU A 85 14.78 -3.01 9.02
C GLU A 85 14.07 -3.93 10.02
N VAL A 86 13.42 -5.00 9.56
CA VAL A 86 12.83 -6.03 10.45
C VAL A 86 13.90 -6.97 11.02
N GLY A 87 15.19 -6.76 10.71
CA GLY A 87 16.28 -7.62 11.19
C GLY A 87 16.31 -9.01 10.55
N ALA A 88 15.66 -9.17 9.38
CA ALA A 88 15.59 -10.43 8.66
C ALA A 88 16.51 -10.45 7.44
N GLY A 89 16.95 -11.64 7.02
CA GLY A 89 17.79 -11.82 5.86
C GLY A 89 17.07 -11.60 4.53
N ARG A 90 17.81 -11.76 3.43
CA ARG A 90 17.24 -11.58 2.06
C ARG A 90 16.07 -12.50 1.76
N GLU A 91 16.06 -13.68 2.36
CA GLU A 91 14.98 -14.68 2.27
C GLU A 91 13.65 -14.13 2.77
N ALA A 92 13.66 -13.18 3.70
CA ALA A 92 12.44 -12.56 4.21
C ALA A 92 11.73 -11.66 3.18
N ALA A 93 12.38 -11.25 2.09
CA ALA A 93 11.76 -10.45 1.05
C ALA A 93 10.49 -11.10 0.47
N ARG A 94 10.43 -12.44 0.42
CA ARG A 94 9.25 -13.18 0.02
C ARG A 94 8.11 -13.03 1.04
N TYR A 95 8.41 -13.14 2.33
CA TYR A 95 7.43 -12.96 3.42
C TYR A 95 6.92 -11.52 3.48
N ILE A 96 7.79 -10.54 3.23
CA ILE A 96 7.37 -9.15 3.08
C ILE A 96 6.43 -8.99 1.88
N GLY A 97 6.71 -9.66 0.76
CA GLY A 97 5.81 -9.69 -0.39
C GLY A 97 4.43 -10.26 -0.02
N GLU A 98 4.38 -11.28 0.80
CA GLU A 98 3.14 -11.86 1.31
C GLU A 98 2.41 -10.91 2.25
N ALA A 99 3.11 -10.24 3.18
CA ALA A 99 2.53 -9.20 4.02
C ALA A 99 1.91 -8.07 3.18
N MET A 100 2.61 -7.61 2.12
CA MET A 100 2.03 -6.60 1.21
C MET A 100 0.76 -7.11 0.51
N ALA A 101 0.73 -8.38 0.11
CA ALA A 101 -0.43 -8.97 -0.56
C ALA A 101 -1.63 -9.15 0.40
N LYS A 102 -1.37 -9.42 1.66
CA LYS A 102 -2.38 -9.60 2.73
C LYS A 102 -2.72 -8.33 3.49
N ASN A 103 -2.13 -7.18 3.12
CA ASN A 103 -2.35 -5.91 3.80
C ASN A 103 -3.84 -5.66 4.08
N PRO A 104 -4.26 -5.58 5.37
CA PRO A 104 -5.67 -5.44 5.73
C PRO A 104 -6.21 -4.05 5.42
N THR A 105 -5.35 -3.03 5.44
CA THR A 105 -5.77 -1.62 5.37
C THR A 105 -4.93 -0.82 4.36
N PRO A 106 -5.04 -1.13 3.04
CA PRO A 106 -4.32 -0.39 2.01
C PRO A 106 -4.58 1.12 2.11
N LEU A 107 -3.61 1.94 1.80
CA LEU A 107 -3.49 3.37 1.99
C LEU A 107 -2.93 3.72 3.38
N ILE A 108 -3.56 3.31 4.46
CA ILE A 108 -3.10 3.55 5.85
C ILE A 108 -1.81 2.79 6.12
N ILE A 109 -1.75 1.51 5.68
CA ILE A 109 -0.50 0.77 5.54
C ILE A 109 -0.04 0.94 4.08
N PRO A 110 0.96 1.79 3.81
CA PRO A 110 1.22 2.30 2.46
C PRO A 110 2.04 1.32 1.61
N CYS A 111 1.51 0.12 1.35
CA CYS A 111 2.18 -0.91 0.54
C CYS A 111 2.47 -0.44 -0.91
N HIS A 112 1.80 0.60 -1.40
CA HIS A 112 2.12 1.23 -2.67
C HIS A 112 3.50 1.91 -2.69
N ARG A 113 4.05 2.29 -1.53
CA ARG A 113 5.38 2.91 -1.37
C ARG A 113 6.52 1.90 -1.38
N VAL A 114 6.23 0.58 -1.44
CA VAL A 114 7.27 -0.47 -1.50
C VAL A 114 7.59 -0.80 -2.95
N LEU A 115 8.80 -0.52 -3.38
CA LEU A 115 9.28 -0.77 -4.74
C LEU A 115 10.13 -2.05 -4.80
N ALA A 116 10.24 -2.62 -5.98
CA ALA A 116 11.20 -3.67 -6.27
C ALA A 116 12.64 -3.10 -6.35
N ALA A 117 13.62 -3.95 -6.41
CA ALA A 117 15.01 -3.56 -6.56
C ALA A 117 15.20 -2.64 -7.80
N GLY A 118 16.07 -1.64 -7.66
CA GLY A 118 16.31 -0.65 -8.71
C GLY A 118 15.16 0.35 -8.91
N GLY A 119 14.26 0.52 -7.92
CA GLY A 119 13.15 1.47 -8.00
C GLY A 119 12.04 1.06 -8.96
N LYS A 120 12.01 -0.19 -9.39
CA LYS A 120 10.99 -0.70 -10.31
C LYS A 120 9.64 -0.88 -9.59
N ILE A 121 8.54 -0.66 -10.33
CA ILE A 121 7.21 -0.98 -9.82
C ILE A 121 7.11 -2.50 -9.64
N GLY A 122 6.89 -2.92 -8.40
CA GLY A 122 6.57 -4.31 -8.08
C GLY A 122 5.07 -4.60 -8.18
N GLY A 123 4.68 -5.81 -7.78
CA GLY A 123 3.27 -6.19 -7.69
C GLY A 123 2.47 -5.29 -6.75
N PHE A 124 1.15 -5.29 -6.94
CA PHE A 124 0.19 -4.60 -6.08
C PHE A 124 -1.13 -5.38 -6.07
N SER A 125 -1.57 -5.76 -4.89
CA SER A 125 -2.75 -6.63 -4.73
C SER A 125 -4.08 -5.88 -4.72
N ALA A 126 -4.06 -4.55 -4.58
CA ALA A 126 -5.29 -3.76 -4.61
C ALA A 126 -5.90 -3.70 -6.03
N PRO A 127 -7.21 -3.39 -6.15
CA PRO A 127 -7.87 -3.25 -7.44
C PRO A 127 -7.12 -2.31 -8.39
N GLY A 128 -6.92 -2.74 -9.64
CA GLY A 128 -6.16 -2.03 -10.65
C GLY A 128 -4.66 -2.35 -10.68
N GLY A 129 -4.16 -3.14 -9.72
CA GLY A 129 -2.78 -3.65 -9.70
C GLY A 129 -1.73 -2.55 -9.79
N SER A 130 -0.65 -2.81 -10.51
CA SER A 130 0.48 -1.88 -10.64
C SER A 130 0.10 -0.51 -11.20
N ARG A 131 -0.95 -0.41 -12.01
CA ARG A 131 -1.46 0.89 -12.52
C ARG A 131 -1.94 1.78 -11.38
N THR A 132 -2.72 1.21 -10.44
CA THR A 132 -3.19 1.96 -9.26
C THR A 132 -2.00 2.39 -8.39
N LYS A 133 -1.03 1.50 -8.20
CA LYS A 133 0.20 1.81 -7.46
C LYS A 133 0.96 2.98 -8.10
N THR A 134 1.15 2.95 -9.41
CA THR A 134 1.80 4.04 -10.15
C THR A 134 1.06 5.37 -9.94
N ARG A 135 -0.27 5.38 -10.12
CA ARG A 135 -1.07 6.61 -9.90
C ARG A 135 -0.97 7.15 -8.48
N MET A 136 -0.94 6.27 -7.47
CA MET A 136 -0.77 6.72 -6.08
C MET A 136 0.60 7.34 -5.86
N LEU A 137 1.66 6.76 -6.40
CA LEU A 137 3.01 7.30 -6.30
C LEU A 137 3.16 8.63 -7.06
N GLU A 138 2.57 8.74 -8.25
CA GLU A 138 2.51 9.99 -9.02
C GLU A 138 1.75 11.09 -8.26
N LEU A 139 0.64 10.74 -7.61
CA LEU A 139 -0.14 11.64 -6.76
C LEU A 139 0.71 12.18 -5.60
N GLU A 140 1.57 11.35 -5.05
CA GLU A 140 2.53 11.72 -3.99
C GLU A 140 3.79 12.43 -4.52
N GLY A 141 3.85 12.74 -5.82
CA GLY A 141 4.99 13.42 -6.44
C GLY A 141 6.21 12.54 -6.66
N VAL A 142 6.09 11.21 -6.50
CA VAL A 142 7.18 10.28 -6.76
C VAL A 142 7.37 10.11 -8.26
N ARG A 143 8.53 10.52 -8.77
CA ARG A 143 8.92 10.28 -10.16
C ARG A 143 9.50 8.88 -10.30
N LEU A 144 8.75 8.01 -10.95
CA LEU A 144 9.22 6.67 -11.27
C LEU A 144 10.14 6.75 -12.51
N GLN A 145 11.27 6.07 -12.44
CA GLN A 145 12.10 5.92 -13.64
C GLN A 145 11.31 5.12 -14.69
N PRO A 146 11.30 5.56 -15.95
CA PRO A 146 10.76 4.73 -17.03
C PRO A 146 11.46 3.36 -16.99
N PRO A 147 10.77 2.26 -17.34
CA PRO A 147 11.46 1.00 -17.55
C PRO A 147 12.58 1.26 -18.55
N GLU A 148 13.82 0.93 -18.18
CA GLU A 148 14.93 0.98 -19.14
C GLU A 148 14.46 0.27 -20.39
N ALA A 149 14.37 1.01 -21.49
CA ALA A 149 14.18 0.39 -22.80
C ALA A 149 15.30 -0.64 -22.93
N ALA A 150 14.92 -1.91 -23.10
CA ALA A 150 15.89 -2.96 -23.34
C ALA A 150 16.74 -2.48 -24.51
N GLN A 151 17.98 -2.09 -24.23
CA GLN A 151 18.97 -1.81 -25.27
C GLN A 151 19.12 -3.12 -26.02
N GLN A 152 18.43 -3.22 -27.14
CA GLN A 152 18.78 -4.19 -28.16
C GLN A 152 20.14 -3.74 -28.69
N SER A 153 21.20 -4.32 -28.13
CA SER A 153 22.51 -4.24 -28.76
C SER A 153 22.43 -5.00 -30.08
N PHE A 154 22.18 -4.28 -31.15
CA PHE A 154 22.44 -4.77 -32.46
C PHE A 154 23.98 -4.77 -32.62
N SER A 155 24.60 -5.95 -32.39
CA SER A 155 25.95 -6.21 -32.88
C SER A 155 25.85 -6.43 -34.38
N PHE A 156 26.46 -5.55 -35.18
CA PHE A 156 26.76 -5.77 -36.57
C PHE A 156 28.06 -6.54 -36.67
#